data_4ad04c56d141d5abc2386c6310381f14
#
_entry.id   4ad04c56d141d5abc2386c6310381f14
#
_cell.length_a   1.000
_cell.length_b   1.000
_cell.length_c   1.000
_cell.angle_alpha   90.00
_cell.angle_beta   90.00
_cell.angle_gamma   90.00
#
_symmetry.space_group_name_H-M   'P 1'
#
loop_
_entity.id
_entity.type
_entity.pdbx_description
1 polymer ?
#
loop_
_entity_poly.entity_id
_entity_poly.type
_entity_poly.pdbx_seq_one_letter_code
_entity_poly.pdbx_strand_id
1 'polypeptide(L)'
;MTGIPLIIVFILTIVLMIFMISKLNIHPFLSILSVSLVFGLIAGIPLVDQTAEDGTVIKGIANIIGEGFSGTFTSIGIVIILGTIIGALLEETGAALKLADMVVNLVGEKRPELAMLIMGWVVSIPVFCDSGFVILNPIRKALTKRTSASSVAMTMCLSAGLYAAHVFIPPTPGPIAAANTIGVGSDLLLVMGLGLIVSIPALAGAYFYSKKQS
;
A
#
# COMPACT_ATOMS: atom_id res chain seq x y z
N MET A 1 -12.43 24.81 17.49
CA MET A 1 -13.13 23.70 18.19
C MET A 1 -12.09 22.81 18.85
N THR A 2 -12.37 22.25 20.04
CA THR A 2 -11.44 21.36 20.76
C THR A 2 -12.19 20.20 21.42
N GLY A 3 -11.48 19.11 21.73
CA GLY A 3 -12.04 17.97 22.42
C GLY A 3 -12.93 17.05 21.57
N ILE A 4 -13.94 16.43 22.18
CA ILE A 4 -14.82 15.42 21.56
C ILE A 4 -15.48 15.89 20.25
N PRO A 5 -16.03 17.14 20.13
CA PRO A 5 -16.59 17.61 18.86
C PRO A 5 -15.61 17.60 17.70
N LEU A 6 -14.33 17.91 17.94
CA LEU A 6 -13.31 17.88 16.90
C LEU A 6 -13.02 16.46 16.41
N ILE A 7 -13.05 15.48 17.32
CA ILE A 7 -12.88 14.06 16.98
C ILE A 7 -14.05 13.57 16.11
N ILE A 8 -15.27 13.97 16.43
CA ILE A 8 -16.46 13.60 15.65
C ILE A 8 -16.35 14.19 14.24
N VAL A 9 -15.99 15.47 14.11
CA VAL A 9 -15.77 16.11 12.81
C VAL A 9 -14.68 15.42 12.03
N PHE A 10 -13.58 15.04 12.67
CA PHE A 10 -12.50 14.29 12.02
C PHE A 10 -12.98 12.95 11.46
N ILE A 11 -13.75 12.17 12.23
CA ILE A 11 -14.32 10.90 11.75
C ILE A 11 -15.27 11.14 10.58
N LEU A 12 -16.13 12.18 10.66
CA LEU A 12 -17.05 12.52 9.57
C LEU A 12 -16.32 12.93 8.30
N THR A 13 -15.20 13.64 8.40
CA THR A 13 -14.37 14.02 7.25
C THR A 13 -13.68 12.82 6.62
N ILE A 14 -13.27 11.82 7.40
CA ILE A 14 -12.76 10.54 6.86
C ILE A 14 -13.87 9.80 6.07
N VAL A 15 -15.06 9.70 6.63
CA VAL A 15 -16.20 9.07 5.94
C VAL A 15 -16.55 9.82 4.65
N LEU A 16 -16.53 11.15 4.68
CA LEU A 16 -16.74 11.98 3.50
C LEU A 16 -15.67 11.71 2.42
N MET A 17 -14.40 11.62 2.83
CA MET A 17 -13.29 11.29 1.91
C MET A 17 -13.52 9.93 1.22
N ILE A 18 -13.86 8.90 1.99
CA ILE A 18 -14.16 7.56 1.45
C ILE A 18 -15.33 7.64 0.48
N PHE A 19 -16.38 8.40 0.81
CA PHE A 19 -17.53 8.59 -0.06
C PHE A 19 -17.16 9.30 -1.37
N MET A 20 -16.35 10.36 -1.30
CA MET A 20 -15.86 11.08 -2.49
C MET A 20 -15.07 10.17 -3.42
N ILE A 21 -14.20 9.32 -2.89
CA ILE A 21 -13.38 8.40 -3.68
C ILE A 21 -14.24 7.26 -4.26
N SER A 22 -15.07 6.61 -3.44
CA SER A 22 -15.76 5.37 -3.83
C SER A 22 -17.07 5.58 -4.58
N LYS A 23 -17.81 6.66 -4.32
CA LYS A 23 -19.10 6.93 -4.95
C LYS A 23 -19.07 8.03 -6.01
N LEU A 24 -18.33 9.10 -5.73
CA LEU A 24 -18.21 10.22 -6.66
C LEU A 24 -17.07 10.05 -7.68
N ASN A 25 -16.26 8.99 -7.52
CA ASN A 25 -15.09 8.71 -8.35
C ASN A 25 -14.12 9.91 -8.48
N ILE A 26 -14.05 10.72 -7.42
CA ILE A 26 -13.10 11.84 -7.36
C ILE A 26 -11.71 11.29 -7.09
N HIS A 27 -10.71 11.82 -7.77
CA HIS A 27 -9.33 11.38 -7.60
C HIS A 27 -8.91 11.48 -6.12
N PRO A 28 -8.28 10.45 -5.53
CA PRO A 28 -7.92 10.40 -4.10
C PRO A 28 -7.16 11.64 -3.62
N PHE A 29 -6.21 12.14 -4.43
CA PHE A 29 -5.45 13.35 -4.12
C PHE A 29 -6.36 14.57 -3.89
N LEU A 30 -7.32 14.80 -4.80
CA LEU A 30 -8.26 15.92 -4.69
C LEU A 30 -9.21 15.73 -3.49
N SER A 31 -9.64 14.50 -3.23
CA SER A 31 -10.50 14.19 -2.10
C SER A 31 -9.81 14.48 -0.77
N ILE A 32 -8.56 14.03 -0.61
CA ILE A 32 -7.75 14.28 0.59
C ILE A 32 -7.52 15.78 0.79
N LEU A 33 -7.10 16.48 -0.28
CA LEU A 33 -6.83 17.92 -0.22
C LEU A 33 -8.08 18.72 0.17
N SER A 34 -9.22 18.43 -0.48
CA SER A 34 -10.49 19.13 -0.22
C SER A 34 -10.98 18.88 1.21
N VAL A 35 -10.92 17.62 1.67
CA VAL A 35 -11.36 17.25 3.02
C VAL A 35 -10.44 17.85 4.09
N SER A 36 -9.13 17.88 3.85
CA SER A 36 -8.18 18.53 4.76
C SER A 36 -8.46 20.03 4.90
N LEU A 37 -8.77 20.70 3.79
CA LEU A 37 -9.15 22.12 3.79
C LEU A 37 -10.44 22.34 4.60
N VAL A 38 -11.48 21.56 4.32
CA VAL A 38 -12.78 21.64 5.02
C VAL A 38 -12.62 21.37 6.52
N PHE A 39 -11.88 20.34 6.89
CA PHE A 39 -11.59 20.02 8.28
C PHE A 39 -10.87 21.15 9.00
N GLY A 40 -9.83 21.73 8.39
CA GLY A 40 -9.07 22.82 8.95
C GLY A 40 -9.95 24.06 9.19
N LEU A 41 -10.82 24.41 8.23
CA LEU A 41 -11.77 25.53 8.35
C LEU A 41 -12.77 25.30 9.51
N ILE A 42 -13.35 24.09 9.62
CA ILE A 42 -14.28 23.74 10.70
C ILE A 42 -13.55 23.75 12.06
N ALA A 43 -12.29 23.32 12.09
CA ALA A 43 -11.46 23.38 13.28
C ALA A 43 -11.15 24.80 13.75
N GLY A 44 -11.35 25.80 12.88
CA GLY A 44 -11.06 27.20 13.16
C GLY A 44 -9.61 27.60 12.86
N ILE A 45 -8.91 26.84 12.03
CA ILE A 45 -7.56 27.17 11.58
C ILE A 45 -7.66 28.21 10.44
N PRO A 46 -6.87 29.30 10.46
CA PRO A 46 -6.89 30.29 9.39
C PRO A 46 -6.38 29.69 8.07
N LEU A 47 -6.81 30.25 6.93
CA LEU A 47 -6.35 29.78 5.60
C LEU A 47 -4.87 30.01 5.37
N VAL A 48 -4.38 31.16 5.81
CA VAL A 48 -2.99 31.60 5.72
C VAL A 48 -2.45 31.90 7.09
N ASP A 49 -1.13 31.93 7.22
CA ASP A 49 -0.47 32.25 8.48
C ASP A 49 -0.93 33.63 9.01
N GLN A 50 -1.15 33.70 10.30
CA GLN A 50 -1.52 34.93 11.01
C GLN A 50 -0.56 35.12 12.19
N THR A 51 -0.22 36.36 12.46
CA THR A 51 0.55 36.73 13.65
C THR A 51 -0.41 37.19 14.72
N ALA A 52 -0.43 36.53 15.87
CA ALA A 52 -1.22 36.96 17.03
C ALA A 52 -0.62 38.23 17.65
N GLU A 53 -1.39 38.89 18.51
CA GLU A 53 -0.97 40.15 19.17
C GLU A 53 0.29 39.97 20.06
N ASP A 54 0.54 38.74 20.54
CA ASP A 54 1.72 38.38 21.32
C ASP A 54 2.96 38.04 20.47
N GLY A 55 2.87 38.16 19.12
CA GLY A 55 3.94 37.88 18.17
C GLY A 55 4.03 36.40 17.80
N THR A 56 3.17 35.52 18.31
CA THR A 56 3.15 34.12 17.92
C THR A 56 2.57 33.93 16.54
N VAL A 57 3.19 33.05 15.72
CA VAL A 57 2.70 32.73 14.37
C VAL A 57 1.73 31.55 14.45
N ILE A 58 0.47 31.80 14.12
CA ILE A 58 -0.55 30.79 13.95
C ILE A 58 -0.47 30.30 12.50
N LYS A 59 -0.04 29.05 12.30
CA LYS A 59 0.08 28.46 10.97
C LYS A 59 -1.27 28.31 10.30
N GLY A 60 -1.36 28.72 9.05
CA GLY A 60 -2.52 28.55 8.19
C GLY A 60 -2.63 27.13 7.62
N ILE A 61 -3.84 26.76 7.19
CA ILE A 61 -4.14 25.42 6.60
C ILE A 61 -3.22 25.14 5.40
N ALA A 62 -2.98 26.15 4.54
CA ALA A 62 -2.14 26.02 3.37
C ALA A 62 -0.70 25.61 3.75
N ASN A 63 -0.17 26.20 4.81
CA ASN A 63 1.18 25.90 5.29
C ASN A 63 1.24 24.53 5.97
N ILE A 64 0.24 24.18 6.78
CA ILE A 64 0.14 22.86 7.43
C ILE A 64 0.07 21.73 6.39
N ILE A 65 -0.73 21.89 5.33
CA ILE A 65 -0.81 20.91 4.23
C ILE A 65 0.53 20.83 3.50
N GLY A 66 1.15 21.97 3.20
CA GLY A 66 2.46 22.02 2.53
C GLY A 66 3.57 21.36 3.35
N GLU A 67 3.63 21.61 4.64
CA GLU A 67 4.59 20.97 5.55
C GLU A 67 4.35 19.46 5.66
N GLY A 68 3.10 19.03 5.78
CA GLY A 68 2.75 17.61 5.80
C GLY A 68 3.17 16.88 4.52
N PHE A 69 2.92 17.50 3.36
CA PHE A 69 3.36 16.97 2.08
C PHE A 69 4.90 16.93 1.98
N SER A 70 5.55 18.03 2.27
CA SER A 70 7.01 18.15 2.22
C SER A 70 7.70 17.19 3.18
N GLY A 71 7.20 17.05 4.41
CA GLY A 71 7.72 16.13 5.40
C GLY A 71 7.62 14.67 4.94
N THR A 72 6.46 14.28 4.41
CA THR A 72 6.26 12.94 3.84
C THR A 72 7.15 12.70 2.62
N PHE A 73 7.21 13.69 1.71
CA PHE A 73 8.05 13.58 0.52
C PHE A 73 9.54 13.45 0.88
N THR A 74 10.02 14.23 1.85
CA THR A 74 11.41 14.17 2.31
C THR A 74 11.74 12.82 2.94
N SER A 75 10.82 12.25 3.70
CA SER A 75 11.08 11.00 4.43
C SER A 75 11.01 9.74 3.56
N ILE A 76 10.06 9.69 2.62
CA ILE A 76 9.78 8.46 1.84
C ILE A 76 9.66 8.68 0.32
N GLY A 77 9.56 9.93 -0.15
CA GLY A 77 9.25 10.24 -1.55
C GLY A 77 10.29 9.70 -2.53
N ILE A 78 11.57 9.85 -2.24
CA ILE A 78 12.67 9.35 -3.10
C ILE A 78 12.60 7.83 -3.22
N VAL A 79 12.36 7.12 -2.12
CA VAL A 79 12.27 5.65 -2.13
C VAL A 79 11.07 5.18 -2.94
N ILE A 80 9.92 5.88 -2.83
CA ILE A 80 8.73 5.58 -3.63
C ILE A 80 9.02 5.79 -5.12
N ILE A 81 9.63 6.91 -5.50
CA ILE A 81 9.96 7.22 -6.90
C ILE A 81 10.91 6.15 -7.47
N LEU A 82 12.02 5.87 -6.79
CA LEU A 82 12.97 4.87 -7.25
C LEU A 82 12.37 3.47 -7.29
N GLY A 83 11.58 3.09 -6.28
CA GLY A 83 10.85 1.82 -6.26
C GLY A 83 9.87 1.69 -7.41
N THR A 84 9.14 2.76 -7.74
CA THR A 84 8.21 2.79 -8.88
C THR A 84 8.95 2.64 -10.20
N ILE A 85 10.10 3.30 -10.39
CA ILE A 85 10.92 3.19 -11.60
C ILE A 85 11.44 1.76 -11.75
N ILE A 86 11.98 1.16 -10.69
CA ILE A 86 12.45 -0.22 -10.69
C ILE A 86 11.29 -1.18 -11.01
N GLY A 87 10.13 -1.00 -10.37
CA GLY A 87 8.93 -1.79 -10.63
C GLY A 87 8.51 -1.73 -12.10
N ALA A 88 8.43 -0.54 -12.68
CA ALA A 88 8.08 -0.34 -14.09
C ALA A 88 9.09 -1.00 -15.04
N LEU A 89 10.38 -0.89 -14.76
CA LEU A 89 11.43 -1.55 -15.54
C LEU A 89 11.31 -3.08 -15.49
N LEU A 90 11.03 -3.65 -14.33
CA LEU A 90 10.82 -5.10 -14.19
C LEU A 90 9.56 -5.58 -14.91
N GLU A 91 8.53 -4.73 -14.96
CA GLU A 91 7.31 -4.98 -15.71
C GLU A 91 7.56 -4.95 -17.22
N GLU A 92 8.15 -3.87 -17.75
CA GLU A 92 8.42 -3.68 -19.18
C GLU A 92 9.43 -4.68 -19.75
N THR A 93 10.45 -5.05 -18.98
CA THR A 93 11.46 -6.04 -19.39
C THR A 93 10.96 -7.48 -19.32
N GLY A 94 9.79 -7.74 -18.73
CA GLY A 94 9.30 -9.09 -18.48
C GLY A 94 10.02 -9.83 -17.34
N ALA A 95 10.90 -9.16 -16.60
CA ALA A 95 11.63 -9.76 -15.49
C ALA A 95 10.69 -10.23 -14.39
N ALA A 96 9.58 -9.52 -14.14
CA ALA A 96 8.54 -9.93 -13.20
C ALA A 96 7.89 -11.27 -13.60
N LEU A 97 7.63 -11.47 -14.89
CA LEU A 97 7.14 -12.76 -15.42
C LEU A 97 8.17 -13.86 -15.27
N LYS A 98 9.45 -13.56 -15.49
CA LYS A 98 10.54 -14.52 -15.31
C LYS A 98 10.68 -14.98 -13.86
N LEU A 99 10.56 -14.05 -12.90
CA LEU A 99 10.51 -14.39 -11.47
C LEU A 99 9.32 -15.30 -11.15
N ALA A 100 8.16 -15.01 -11.71
CA ALA A 100 6.97 -15.84 -11.53
C ALA A 100 7.16 -17.26 -12.07
N ASP A 101 7.71 -17.41 -13.28
CA ASP A 101 8.03 -18.71 -13.87
C ASP A 101 9.02 -19.51 -13.01
N MET A 102 10.05 -18.84 -12.46
CA MET A 102 11.00 -19.49 -11.55
C MET A 102 10.31 -20.05 -10.30
N VAL A 103 9.39 -19.28 -9.71
CA VAL A 103 8.62 -19.74 -8.53
C VAL A 103 7.72 -20.93 -8.88
N VAL A 104 7.01 -20.88 -10.00
CA VAL A 104 6.15 -21.99 -10.44
C VAL A 104 6.99 -23.25 -10.69
N ASN A 105 8.15 -23.13 -11.29
CA ASN A 105 9.06 -24.27 -11.51
C ASN A 105 9.62 -24.83 -10.19
N LEU A 106 9.87 -23.99 -9.20
CA LEU A 106 10.40 -24.39 -7.89
C LEU A 106 9.34 -25.10 -7.02
N VAL A 107 8.14 -24.53 -6.96
CA VAL A 107 7.03 -25.07 -6.13
C VAL A 107 6.36 -26.28 -6.79
N GLY A 108 6.34 -26.29 -8.12
CA GLY A 108 5.73 -27.30 -8.95
C GLY A 108 4.21 -27.15 -9.13
N GLU A 109 3.69 -27.74 -10.21
CA GLU A 109 2.27 -27.67 -10.58
C GLU A 109 1.34 -28.53 -9.67
N LYS A 110 1.92 -29.36 -8.80
CA LYS A 110 1.14 -30.20 -7.87
C LYS A 110 0.46 -29.41 -6.73
N ARG A 111 0.92 -28.19 -6.48
CA ARG A 111 0.37 -27.28 -5.45
C ARG A 111 0.16 -25.87 -6.04
N PRO A 112 -0.80 -25.73 -6.98
CA PRO A 112 -0.94 -24.51 -7.75
C PRO A 112 -1.31 -23.30 -6.88
N GLU A 113 -2.09 -23.48 -5.81
CA GLU A 113 -2.45 -22.41 -4.88
C GLU A 113 -1.21 -21.89 -4.15
N LEU A 114 -0.33 -22.79 -3.71
CA LEU A 114 0.93 -22.43 -3.04
C LEU A 114 1.87 -21.70 -4.01
N ALA A 115 1.95 -22.18 -5.25
CA ALA A 115 2.74 -21.51 -6.29
C ALA A 115 2.24 -20.08 -6.54
N MET A 116 0.92 -19.89 -6.62
CA MET A 116 0.31 -18.55 -6.77
C MET A 116 0.61 -17.64 -5.59
N LEU A 117 0.51 -18.17 -4.37
CA LEU A 117 0.77 -17.41 -3.16
C LEU A 117 2.22 -16.92 -3.08
N ILE A 118 3.18 -17.84 -3.28
CA ILE A 118 4.61 -17.52 -3.23
C ILE A 118 5.01 -16.63 -4.39
N MET A 119 4.47 -16.87 -5.60
CA MET A 119 4.70 -16.03 -6.76
C MET A 119 4.26 -14.58 -6.52
N GLY A 120 3.04 -14.40 -6.00
CA GLY A 120 2.54 -13.07 -5.62
C GLY A 120 3.44 -12.39 -4.59
N TRP A 121 3.84 -13.14 -3.56
CA TRP A 121 4.70 -12.62 -2.50
C TRP A 121 6.09 -12.19 -3.01
N VAL A 122 6.76 -13.01 -3.79
CA VAL A 122 8.10 -12.71 -4.33
C VAL A 122 8.06 -11.55 -5.32
N VAL A 123 7.09 -11.56 -6.26
CA VAL A 123 6.99 -10.54 -7.30
C VAL A 123 6.58 -9.18 -6.73
N SER A 124 5.78 -9.16 -5.67
CA SER A 124 5.34 -7.89 -5.06
C SER A 124 6.40 -7.20 -4.21
N ILE A 125 7.54 -7.80 -3.95
CA ILE A 125 8.65 -7.10 -3.28
C ILE A 125 9.13 -5.91 -4.13
N PRO A 126 9.51 -6.10 -5.41
CA PRO A 126 9.93 -4.99 -6.27
C PRO A 126 8.78 -4.35 -7.08
N VAL A 127 7.59 -4.95 -7.13
CA VAL A 127 6.45 -4.50 -7.96
C VAL A 127 5.25 -4.22 -7.07
N PHE A 128 4.55 -3.11 -7.29
CA PHE A 128 3.32 -2.82 -6.55
C PHE A 128 2.26 -3.89 -6.78
N CYS A 129 1.48 -4.19 -5.73
CA CYS A 129 0.50 -5.28 -5.76
C CYS A 129 -0.51 -5.16 -6.90
N ASP A 130 -0.94 -3.95 -7.26
CA ASP A 130 -1.91 -3.70 -8.33
C ASP A 130 -1.35 -4.08 -9.69
N SER A 131 -0.15 -3.58 -10.04
CA SER A 131 0.58 -3.94 -11.26
C SER A 131 0.91 -5.43 -11.26
N GLY A 132 1.42 -5.96 -10.15
CA GLY A 132 1.72 -7.38 -9.99
C GLY A 132 0.51 -8.27 -10.26
N PHE A 133 -0.68 -7.89 -9.80
CA PHE A 133 -1.90 -8.65 -10.08
C PHE A 133 -2.23 -8.67 -11.58
N VAL A 134 -2.13 -7.54 -12.25
CA VAL A 134 -2.41 -7.44 -13.70
C VAL A 134 -1.43 -8.30 -14.49
N ILE A 135 -0.13 -8.22 -14.19
CA ILE A 135 0.94 -8.96 -14.89
C ILE A 135 0.80 -10.48 -14.67
N LEU A 136 0.49 -10.90 -13.44
CA LEU A 136 0.47 -12.32 -13.07
C LEU A 136 -0.87 -13.00 -13.34
N ASN A 137 -1.94 -12.24 -13.62
CA ASN A 137 -3.26 -12.80 -13.90
C ASN A 137 -3.31 -13.75 -15.12
N PRO A 138 -2.61 -13.51 -16.23
CA PRO A 138 -2.50 -14.48 -17.33
C PRO A 138 -1.89 -15.82 -16.87
N ILE A 139 -0.83 -15.80 -16.07
CA ILE A 139 -0.21 -17.02 -15.51
C ILE A 139 -1.19 -17.75 -14.61
N ARG A 140 -1.88 -17.03 -13.72
CA ARG A 140 -2.95 -17.59 -12.88
C ARG A 140 -4.01 -18.31 -13.73
N LYS A 141 -4.51 -17.65 -14.79
CA LYS A 141 -5.52 -18.24 -15.68
C LYS A 141 -4.99 -19.49 -16.39
N ALA A 142 -3.76 -19.46 -16.88
CA ALA A 142 -3.13 -20.60 -17.54
C ALA A 142 -2.95 -21.78 -16.57
N LEU A 143 -2.45 -21.54 -15.37
CA LEU A 143 -2.23 -22.55 -14.34
C LEU A 143 -3.56 -23.16 -13.85
N THR A 144 -4.59 -22.32 -13.65
CA THR A 144 -5.95 -22.79 -13.31
C THR A 144 -6.50 -23.78 -14.36
N LYS A 145 -6.31 -23.49 -15.64
CA LYS A 145 -6.76 -24.38 -16.72
C LYS A 145 -6.01 -25.71 -16.77
N ARG A 146 -4.69 -25.67 -16.48
CA ARG A 146 -3.82 -26.86 -16.54
C ARG A 146 -3.99 -27.79 -15.35
N THR A 147 -4.28 -27.24 -14.18
CA THR A 147 -4.32 -28.00 -12.91
C THR A 147 -5.74 -28.29 -12.44
N SER A 148 -6.77 -27.78 -13.11
CA SER A 148 -8.18 -27.86 -12.70
C SER A 148 -8.45 -27.32 -11.27
N ALA A 149 -7.54 -26.49 -10.75
CA ALA A 149 -7.69 -25.85 -9.45
C ALA A 149 -8.81 -24.80 -9.46
N SER A 150 -9.39 -24.51 -8.30
CA SER A 150 -10.41 -23.47 -8.13
C SER A 150 -9.87 -22.09 -8.54
N SER A 151 -10.53 -21.43 -9.50
CA SER A 151 -10.17 -20.09 -9.93
C SER A 151 -10.26 -19.08 -8.78
N VAL A 152 -11.19 -19.29 -7.85
CA VAL A 152 -11.36 -18.44 -6.66
C VAL A 152 -10.16 -18.61 -5.73
N ALA A 153 -9.81 -19.86 -5.37
CA ALA A 153 -8.67 -20.15 -4.52
C ALA A 153 -7.36 -19.58 -5.10
N MET A 154 -7.14 -19.77 -6.41
CA MET A 154 -5.97 -19.25 -7.12
C MET A 154 -5.89 -17.71 -7.09
N THR A 155 -7.03 -17.04 -7.26
CA THR A 155 -7.10 -15.57 -7.18
C THR A 155 -6.82 -15.09 -5.76
N MET A 156 -7.39 -15.75 -4.76
CA MET A 156 -7.17 -15.40 -3.36
C MET A 156 -5.71 -15.60 -2.95
N CYS A 157 -5.09 -16.70 -3.35
CA CYS A 157 -3.68 -16.95 -3.10
C CYS A 157 -2.78 -15.90 -3.74
N LEU A 158 -3.01 -15.57 -5.02
CA LEU A 158 -2.24 -14.55 -5.71
C LEU A 158 -2.39 -13.19 -5.01
N SER A 159 -3.62 -12.75 -4.76
CA SER A 159 -3.88 -11.48 -4.09
C SER A 159 -3.28 -11.42 -2.70
N ALA A 160 -3.42 -12.47 -1.91
CA ALA A 160 -2.87 -12.53 -0.55
C ALA A 160 -1.34 -12.49 -0.55
N GLY A 161 -0.68 -13.17 -1.48
CA GLY A 161 0.77 -13.11 -1.65
C GLY A 161 1.24 -11.70 -1.97
N LEU A 162 0.63 -11.07 -2.99
CA LEU A 162 0.92 -9.69 -3.39
C LEU A 162 0.74 -8.70 -2.22
N TYR A 163 -0.38 -8.81 -1.52
CA TYR A 163 -0.70 -7.92 -0.40
C TYR A 163 0.23 -8.12 0.80
N ALA A 164 0.57 -9.36 1.12
CA ALA A 164 1.47 -9.64 2.23
C ALA A 164 2.86 -8.98 2.03
N ALA A 165 3.43 -9.08 0.83
CA ALA A 165 4.67 -8.37 0.54
C ALA A 165 4.47 -6.85 0.58
N HIS A 166 3.41 -6.34 -0.06
CA HIS A 166 3.13 -4.91 -0.15
C HIS A 166 2.96 -4.23 1.22
N VAL A 167 2.34 -4.92 2.18
CA VAL A 167 2.04 -4.37 3.51
C VAL A 167 3.22 -4.48 4.47
N PHE A 168 4.03 -5.53 4.35
CA PHE A 168 5.08 -5.80 5.33
C PHE A 168 6.50 -5.51 4.86
N ILE A 169 6.75 -5.47 3.55
CA ILE A 169 8.13 -5.46 3.03
C ILE A 169 8.43 -4.17 2.26
N PRO A 170 9.45 -3.38 2.67
CA PRO A 170 9.97 -2.30 1.83
C PRO A 170 10.41 -2.82 0.43
N PRO A 171 10.37 -2.01 -0.62
CA PRO A 171 10.30 -0.56 -0.65
C PRO A 171 8.88 0.04 -0.75
N THR A 172 7.83 -0.69 -0.44
CA THR A 172 6.48 -0.14 -0.45
C THR A 172 6.30 0.97 0.60
N PRO A 173 5.46 1.98 0.35
CA PRO A 173 5.38 3.18 1.19
C PRO A 173 4.88 2.90 2.62
N GLY A 174 3.98 1.93 2.80
CA GLY A 174 3.41 1.61 4.11
C GLY A 174 4.45 1.21 5.16
N PRO A 175 5.24 0.16 4.92
CA PRO A 175 6.30 -0.26 5.83
C PRO A 175 7.34 0.83 6.11
N ILE A 176 7.70 1.63 5.10
CA ILE A 176 8.67 2.71 5.26
C ILE A 176 8.11 3.82 6.15
N ALA A 177 6.84 4.21 5.93
CA ALA A 177 6.18 5.21 6.77
C ALA A 177 6.07 4.75 8.22
N ALA A 178 5.69 3.48 8.45
CA ALA A 178 5.64 2.88 9.77
C ALA A 178 7.01 2.87 10.44
N ALA A 179 8.06 2.43 9.72
CA ALA A 179 9.44 2.39 10.22
C ALA A 179 9.93 3.78 10.63
N ASN A 180 9.66 4.81 9.82
CA ASN A 180 10.00 6.19 10.15
C ASN A 180 9.27 6.68 11.41
N THR A 181 7.99 6.32 11.55
CA THR A 181 7.17 6.73 12.72
C THR A 181 7.70 6.14 14.02
N ILE A 182 8.21 4.91 14.01
CA ILE A 182 8.77 4.25 15.20
C ILE A 182 10.28 4.46 15.36
N GLY A 183 10.91 5.28 14.50
CA GLY A 183 12.31 5.67 14.63
C GLY A 183 13.33 4.68 14.08
N VAL A 184 12.93 3.67 13.31
CA VAL A 184 13.82 2.68 12.66
C VAL A 184 13.91 2.84 11.14
N GLY A 185 13.46 3.96 10.62
CA GLY A 185 13.44 4.24 9.17
C GLY A 185 14.81 4.32 8.50
N SER A 186 15.89 4.54 9.29
CA SER A 186 17.27 4.51 8.80
C SER A 186 17.78 3.09 8.52
N ASP A 187 17.13 2.06 9.05
CA ASP A 187 17.57 0.67 8.98
C ASP A 187 16.60 -0.19 8.16
N LEU A 188 16.48 0.16 6.87
CA LEU A 188 15.53 -0.50 5.96
C LEU A 188 15.80 -2.00 5.79
N LEU A 189 17.05 -2.45 5.91
CA LEU A 189 17.36 -3.89 5.83
C LEU A 189 16.77 -4.65 7.02
N LEU A 190 16.82 -4.07 8.21
CA LEU A 190 16.15 -4.64 9.39
C LEU A 190 14.64 -4.73 9.16
N VAL A 191 14.04 -3.65 8.67
CA VAL A 191 12.60 -3.60 8.38
C VAL A 191 12.21 -4.65 7.32
N MET A 192 13.01 -4.81 6.26
CA MET A 192 12.81 -5.86 5.26
C MET A 192 12.88 -7.26 5.88
N GLY A 193 13.90 -7.54 6.68
CA GLY A 193 14.08 -8.82 7.33
C GLY A 193 12.93 -9.18 8.27
N LEU A 194 12.50 -8.23 9.09
CA LEU A 194 11.33 -8.39 9.96
C LEU A 194 10.03 -8.55 9.14
N GLY A 195 9.85 -7.76 8.08
CA GLY A 195 8.71 -7.85 7.18
C GLY A 195 8.59 -9.22 6.50
N LEU A 196 9.72 -9.79 6.06
CA LEU A 196 9.77 -11.15 5.53
C LEU A 196 9.29 -12.17 6.57
N ILE A 197 9.78 -12.10 7.80
CA ILE A 197 9.39 -13.03 8.89
C ILE A 197 7.91 -12.87 9.23
N VAL A 198 7.43 -11.64 9.43
CA VAL A 198 6.04 -11.35 9.84
C VAL A 198 5.05 -11.68 8.73
N SER A 199 5.44 -11.63 7.47
CA SER A 199 4.57 -12.03 6.35
C SER A 199 4.29 -13.53 6.31
N ILE A 200 5.17 -14.40 6.86
CA ILE A 200 4.99 -15.88 6.83
C ILE A 200 3.69 -16.35 7.49
N PRO A 201 3.34 -15.92 8.72
CA PRO A 201 2.05 -16.29 9.33
C PRO A 201 0.84 -15.80 8.52
N ALA A 202 0.92 -14.60 7.91
CA ALA A 202 -0.13 -14.07 7.05
C ALA A 202 -0.32 -14.94 5.79
N LEU A 203 0.79 -15.34 5.15
CA LEU A 203 0.78 -16.25 4.01
C LEU A 203 0.19 -17.63 4.38
N ALA A 204 0.60 -18.18 5.52
CA ALA A 204 0.07 -19.46 6.01
C ALA A 204 -1.44 -19.37 6.23
N GLY A 205 -1.93 -18.34 6.93
CA GLY A 205 -3.35 -18.11 7.16
C GLY A 205 -4.13 -17.97 5.85
N ALA A 206 -3.63 -17.21 4.90
CA ALA A 206 -4.22 -17.04 3.58
C ALA A 206 -4.27 -18.35 2.79
N TYR A 207 -3.21 -19.15 2.83
CA TYR A 207 -3.16 -20.43 2.16
C TYR A 207 -4.22 -21.40 2.71
N PHE A 208 -4.30 -21.57 4.03
CA PHE A 208 -5.29 -22.44 4.65
C PHE A 208 -6.72 -21.98 4.39
N TYR A 209 -6.96 -20.67 4.40
CA TYR A 209 -8.28 -20.11 4.07
C TYR A 209 -8.65 -20.37 2.60
N SER A 210 -7.72 -20.09 1.67
CA SER A 210 -7.95 -20.29 0.23
C SER A 210 -8.20 -21.76 -0.11
N LYS A 211 -7.52 -22.69 0.58
CA LYS A 211 -7.69 -24.13 0.37
C LYS A 211 -9.09 -24.63 0.74
N LYS A 212 -9.83 -23.93 1.62
CA LYS A 212 -11.24 -24.23 1.90
C LYS A 212 -12.18 -23.85 0.77
N GLN A 213 -11.70 -23.03 -0.18
CA GLN A 213 -12.45 -22.58 -1.35
C GLN A 213 -12.05 -23.33 -2.64
N SER A 214 -11.18 -24.31 -2.49
CA SER A 214 -10.69 -25.16 -3.58
C SER A 214 -11.63 -26.34 -3.88
#